data_e2229249ebbcfd232b0fb150915e4cae
#
_entry.id   e2229249ebbcfd232b0fb150915e4cae
#
_cell.length_a   1.000
_cell.length_b   1.000
_cell.length_c   1.000
_cell.angle_alpha   90.00
_cell.angle_beta   90.00
_cell.angle_gamma   90.00
#
_symmetry.space_group_name_H-M   'P 1'
#
loop_
_entity.id
_entity.type
_entity.pdbx_description
1 polymer ?
#
loop_
_entity_poly.entity_id
_entity_poly.type
_entity_poly.pdbx_seq_one_letter_code
_entity_poly.pdbx_strand_id
1 'polypeptide(L)' 'MTVVIKSIRLKELMFLKGHNLSTLANEVGISISYMSQIINGKRTPSAMLATKISKVFDVSVEELFTFKDKEESQHVQH' A
#
# COMPACT_ATOMS: atom_id res chain seq x y z
N MET A 1 -1.76 1.49 -15.46
CA MET A 1 -2.42 0.97 -14.25
C MET A 1 -2.07 1.82 -13.06
N THR A 2 -3.05 2.13 -12.26
CA THR A 2 -2.85 2.92 -11.05
C THR A 2 -3.11 2.07 -9.83
N VAL A 3 -2.25 2.20 -8.82
CA VAL A 3 -2.38 1.45 -7.58
C VAL A 3 -2.70 2.44 -6.46
N VAL A 4 -3.83 2.22 -5.79
CA VAL A 4 -4.29 3.11 -4.73
C VAL A 4 -4.32 2.35 -3.42
N ILE A 5 -3.68 2.91 -2.39
CA ILE A 5 -3.62 2.25 -1.10
C ILE A 5 -4.94 2.42 -0.34
N LYS A 6 -5.34 1.37 0.34
CA LYS A 6 -6.48 1.42 1.26
C LYS A 6 -5.95 1.84 2.62
N SER A 7 -5.75 3.14 2.79
CA SER A 7 -5.05 3.69 3.94
C SER A 7 -5.69 3.32 5.27
N ILE A 8 -7.00 3.38 5.34
CA ILE A 8 -7.70 3.08 6.59
C ILE A 8 -7.52 1.61 6.95
N ARG A 9 -7.62 0.74 5.95
CA ARG A 9 -7.43 -0.70 6.21
C ARG A 9 -6.01 -0.99 6.68
N LEU A 10 -5.02 -0.36 6.06
CA LEU A 10 -3.65 -0.55 6.48
C LEU A 10 -3.44 -0.05 7.92
N LYS A 11 -4.01 1.10 8.25
CA LYS A 11 -3.87 1.63 9.60
C LYS A 11 -4.55 0.73 10.63
N GLU A 12 -5.69 0.14 10.28
CA GLU A 12 -6.34 -0.84 11.15
C GLU A 12 -5.42 -2.00 11.43
N LEU A 13 -4.83 -2.57 10.38
CA LEU A 13 -3.95 -3.72 10.54
C LEU A 13 -2.71 -3.37 11.34
N MET A 14 -2.16 -2.17 11.12
CA MET A 14 -1.03 -1.70 11.91
C MET A 14 -1.38 -1.68 13.40
N PHE A 15 -2.54 -1.13 13.72
CA PHE A 15 -2.98 -1.08 15.11
C PHE A 15 -3.15 -2.47 15.69
N LEU A 16 -3.83 -3.34 14.94
CA LEU A 16 -4.12 -4.70 15.43
C LEU A 16 -2.86 -5.54 15.61
N LYS A 17 -1.85 -5.29 14.81
CA LYS A 17 -0.60 -6.06 14.87
C LYS A 17 0.49 -5.37 15.67
N GLY A 18 0.19 -4.21 16.25
CA GLY A 18 1.15 -3.51 17.08
C GLY A 18 2.26 -2.84 16.29
N HIS A 19 2.02 -2.47 15.05
CA HIS A 19 2.99 -1.75 14.24
C HIS A 19 2.73 -0.26 14.27
N ASN A 20 3.81 0.51 14.29
CA ASN A 20 3.72 1.94 14.01
C ASN A 20 4.48 2.19 12.69
N LEU A 21 4.54 3.45 12.29
CA LEU A 21 5.17 3.80 11.02
C LEU A 21 6.64 3.36 10.98
N SER A 22 7.34 3.57 12.08
CA SER A 22 8.75 3.22 12.19
C SER A 22 8.97 1.71 12.10
N THR A 23 8.19 0.93 12.85
CA THR A 23 8.39 -0.51 12.84
C THR A 23 8.02 -1.12 11.49
N LEU A 24 6.98 -0.60 10.86
CA LEU A 24 6.60 -1.12 9.54
C LEU A 24 7.65 -0.78 8.49
N ALA A 25 8.13 0.45 8.48
CA ALA A 25 9.17 0.86 7.54
C ALA A 25 10.42 -0.01 7.71
N ASN A 26 10.80 -0.25 8.96
CA ASN A 26 11.96 -1.07 9.25
C ASN A 26 11.76 -2.51 8.79
N GLU A 27 10.57 -3.04 8.99
CA GLU A 27 10.27 -4.42 8.63
C GLU A 27 10.41 -4.64 7.12
N VAL A 28 9.97 -3.69 6.31
CA VAL A 28 10.03 -3.83 4.85
C VAL A 28 11.27 -3.19 4.24
N GLY A 29 12.12 -2.56 5.05
CA GLY A 29 13.42 -2.08 4.59
C GLY A 29 13.40 -0.76 3.85
N ILE A 30 12.52 0.16 4.24
CA ILE A 30 12.49 1.50 3.63
C ILE A 30 12.51 2.56 4.73
N SER A 31 12.69 3.82 4.33
CA SER A 31 12.71 4.91 5.28
C SER A 31 11.31 5.19 5.82
N ILE A 32 11.25 5.78 7.01
CA ILE A 32 9.99 6.18 7.62
C ILE A 32 9.29 7.20 6.73
N SER A 33 10.05 8.12 6.17
CA SER A 33 9.52 9.15 5.30
C SER A 33 8.84 8.56 4.07
N TYR A 34 9.49 7.59 3.45
CA TYR A 34 8.91 6.92 2.29
C TYR A 34 7.64 6.16 2.66
N MET A 35 7.68 5.43 3.78
CA MET A 35 6.50 4.69 4.23
C MET A 35 5.34 5.65 4.51
N SER A 36 5.61 6.80 5.11
CA SER A 36 4.59 7.81 5.38
C SER A 36 3.92 8.26 4.09
N GLN A 37 4.71 8.48 3.03
CA GLN A 37 4.17 8.91 1.75
C GLN A 37 3.28 7.82 1.14
N ILE A 38 3.69 6.57 1.28
CA ILE A 38 2.90 5.46 0.76
C ILE A 38 1.57 5.36 1.50
N ILE A 39 1.59 5.40 2.82
CA ILE A 39 0.38 5.27 3.63
C ILE A 39 -0.60 6.40 3.34
N ASN A 40 -0.08 7.58 3.07
CA ASN A 40 -0.94 8.74 2.80
C ASN A 40 -1.31 8.88 1.32
N GLY A 41 -0.94 7.91 0.51
CA GLY A 41 -1.33 7.89 -0.90
C GLY A 41 -0.55 8.84 -1.78
N LYS A 42 0.56 9.38 -1.29
CA LYS A 42 1.37 10.32 -2.06
C LYS A 42 2.40 9.65 -2.96
N ARG A 43 2.73 8.41 -2.68
CA ARG A 43 3.65 7.62 -3.49
C ARG A 43 3.05 6.24 -3.70
N THR A 44 3.19 5.73 -4.91
CA THR A 44 2.76 4.39 -5.25
C THR A 44 3.92 3.43 -5.02
N PRO A 45 3.75 2.38 -4.22
CA PRO A 45 4.85 1.43 -4.02
C PRO A 45 5.03 0.56 -5.25
N SER A 46 6.23 -0.01 -5.40
CA SER A 46 6.47 -1.01 -6.42
C SER A 46 5.69 -2.28 -6.07
N ALA A 47 5.54 -3.17 -7.05
CA ALA A 47 4.86 -4.44 -6.82
C ALA A 47 5.56 -5.23 -5.70
N MET A 48 6.89 -5.22 -5.70
CA MET A 48 7.65 -5.93 -4.68
C MET A 48 7.39 -5.36 -3.30
N LEU A 49 7.38 -4.05 -3.19
CA LEU A 49 7.18 -3.41 -1.89
C LEU A 49 5.75 -3.62 -1.41
N ALA A 50 4.77 -3.52 -2.31
CA ALA A 50 3.38 -3.79 -1.95
C ALA A 50 3.22 -5.22 -1.41
N THR A 51 3.89 -6.18 -2.03
CA THR A 51 3.87 -7.55 -1.58
C THR A 51 4.50 -7.70 -0.20
N LYS A 52 5.64 -7.01 0.02
CA LYS A 52 6.29 -7.07 1.33
C LYS A 52 5.41 -6.51 2.43
N ILE A 53 4.75 -5.38 2.16
CA ILE A 53 3.85 -4.77 3.14
C ILE A 53 2.72 -5.74 3.47
N SER A 54 2.12 -6.33 2.44
CA SER A 54 1.01 -7.26 2.65
C SER A 54 1.44 -8.48 3.46
N LYS A 55 2.65 -8.97 3.22
CA LYS A 55 3.15 -10.14 3.94
C LYS A 55 3.35 -9.87 5.43
N VAL A 56 3.70 -8.64 5.79
CA VAL A 56 3.86 -8.29 7.19
C VAL A 56 2.57 -8.57 7.95
N PHE A 57 1.43 -8.33 7.29
CA PHE A 57 0.13 -8.49 7.92
C PHE A 57 -0.55 -9.80 7.53
N ASP A 58 0.13 -10.64 6.75
CA ASP A 58 -0.41 -11.93 6.32
C ASP A 58 -1.75 -11.78 5.60
N VAL A 59 -1.81 -10.82 4.70
CA VAL A 59 -3.00 -10.57 3.87
C VAL A 59 -2.57 -10.50 2.41
N SER A 60 -3.54 -10.58 1.51
CA SER A 60 -3.25 -10.44 0.10
C SER A 60 -3.02 -8.99 -0.26
N VAL A 61 -2.37 -8.76 -1.40
CA VAL A 61 -2.12 -7.40 -1.86
C VAL A 61 -3.44 -6.67 -2.10
N GLU A 62 -4.45 -7.37 -2.58
CA GLU A 62 -5.76 -6.76 -2.85
C GLU A 62 -6.46 -6.31 -1.58
N GLU A 63 -6.07 -6.84 -0.45
CA GLU A 63 -6.62 -6.41 0.83
C GLU A 63 -6.20 -4.98 1.14
N LEU A 64 -5.02 -4.57 0.68
CA LEU A 64 -4.43 -3.28 1.02
C LEU A 64 -4.37 -2.29 -0.14
N PHE A 65 -4.51 -2.77 -1.37
CA PHE A 65 -4.36 -1.91 -2.53
C PHE A 65 -5.47 -2.17 -3.54
N THR A 66 -5.94 -1.10 -4.17
CA THR A 66 -6.90 -1.17 -5.26
C THR A 66 -6.16 -0.86 -6.55
N PHE A 67 -6.47 -1.62 -7.59
CA PHE A 67 -5.83 -1.46 -8.89
C PHE A 67 -6.84 -0.86 -9.86
N LYS A 68 -6.45 0.24 -10.51
CA LYS A 68 -7.30 0.92 -11.47
C LYS A 68 -6.60 0.99 -12.80
N ASP A 69 -7.34 0.75 -13.86
CA ASP A 69 -6.81 0.79 -15.20
C ASP A 69 -7.31 2.05 -15.89
N LYS A 70 -6.43 3.04 -15.95
CA LYS A 70 -6.79 4.30 -16.56
C LYS A 70 -7.04 4.17 -18.06
N GLU A 71 -6.30 3.31 -18.69
CA GLU A 71 -6.47 3.10 -20.12
C GLU A 71 -7.82 2.52 -20.43
N GLU A 72 -8.26 1.59 -19.62
CA GLU A 72 -9.55 1.00 -19.79
C GLU A 72 -10.64 2.04 -19.64
N SER A 73 -10.49 2.92 -18.67
CA SER A 73 -11.40 4.02 -18.46
C SER A 73 -11.49 4.93 -19.67
N GLN A 74 -10.34 5.27 -20.23
CA GLN A 74 -10.30 6.11 -21.40
C GLN A 74 -10.90 5.43 -22.62
N HIS A 75 -10.66 4.16 -22.71
CA HIS A 75 -11.14 3.39 -23.84
C HIS A 75 -12.65 3.37 -23.89
N VAL A 76 -13.27 3.29 -22.74
CA VAL A 76 -14.72 3.24 -22.64
C VAL A 76 -15.36 4.49 -23.24
N GLN A 77 -14.65 5.58 -23.28
CA GLN A 77 -15.19 6.82 -23.79
C GLN A 77 -15.24 6.87 -25.31
N HIS A 78 -14.67 5.95 -25.97
CA HIS A 78 -14.72 5.88 -27.41
C HIS A 78 -15.92 5.10 -27.88
#